data_ad2a3918ccf85af4a6bdbb482d3ad4af
#
_entry.id   ad2a3918ccf85af4a6bdbb482d3ad4af
#
_cell.length_a   1.000
_cell.length_b   1.000
_cell.length_c   1.000
_cell.angle_alpha   90.00
_cell.angle_beta   90.00
_cell.angle_gamma   90.00
#
_symmetry.space_group_name_H-M   'P 1'
#
loop_
_entity.id
_entity.type
_entity.pdbx_description
1 polymer ?
#
loop_
_entity_poly.entity_id
_entity_poly.type
_entity_poly.pdbx_seq_one_letter_code
_entity_poly.pdbx_strand_id
1 'polypeptide(L)'
;MTVRFFAASLLAAISAPALGQAAPATSAQAPATQAELVPIAIETSLGRIIVALDKTHAPVTTANFLHYVDTHRFDGQNFYRAMHVGDGGLIQGGITTDARKLYAPIAHEPTSQTGLHNVAGAISMANAGAGTARSDFFILASDIPALDATATDPGFAVFGHVTEGMGVVKQILASPVSPTKGEGAMKGQMLEPQIKILKVERVNP
;
A
#
# COMPACT_ATOMS: atom_id res chain seq x y z
N MET A 1 5.22 -63.62 -78.94
CA MET A 1 3.78 -63.83 -78.73
C MET A 1 3.37 -62.97 -77.56
N THR A 2 2.72 -61.85 -77.85
CA THR A 2 2.53 -60.69 -76.99
C THR A 2 1.06 -60.66 -76.54
N VAL A 3 0.82 -60.66 -75.29
CA VAL A 3 -0.54 -60.42 -74.72
C VAL A 3 -0.48 -59.15 -73.86
N ARG A 4 -1.22 -58.14 -74.30
CA ARG A 4 -1.41 -56.85 -73.57
C ARG A 4 -2.65 -56.97 -72.68
N PHE A 5 -2.56 -56.69 -71.42
CA PHE A 5 -3.72 -56.47 -70.55
C PHE A 5 -3.83 -55.00 -70.23
N PHE A 6 -4.98 -54.42 -70.52
CA PHE A 6 -5.39 -53.08 -70.11
C PHE A 6 -5.91 -53.15 -68.65
N ALA A 7 -5.36 -52.32 -67.80
CA ALA A 7 -5.91 -52.08 -66.47
C ALA A 7 -6.55 -50.69 -66.42
N ALA A 8 -7.83 -50.62 -66.19
CA ALA A 8 -8.55 -49.34 -65.97
C ALA A 8 -8.41 -48.92 -64.57
N SER A 9 -7.87 -47.76 -64.38
CA SER A 9 -7.75 -47.12 -63.06
C SER A 9 -8.99 -46.28 -62.75
N LEU A 10 -9.69 -46.67 -61.67
CA LEU A 10 -10.83 -45.95 -61.07
C LEU A 10 -10.31 -44.93 -60.10
N LEU A 11 -10.50 -43.64 -60.39
CA LEU A 11 -10.13 -42.52 -59.51
C LEU A 11 -11.27 -42.30 -58.51
N ALA A 12 -11.05 -42.65 -57.21
CA ALA A 12 -11.96 -42.32 -56.14
C ALA A 12 -11.57 -40.97 -55.58
N ALA A 13 -12.45 -39.99 -55.69
CA ALA A 13 -12.30 -38.64 -55.04
C ALA A 13 -12.66 -38.75 -53.56
N ILE A 14 -11.67 -38.61 -52.71
CA ILE A 14 -11.87 -38.52 -51.26
C ILE A 14 -12.10 -37.04 -50.91
N SER A 15 -13.34 -36.67 -50.57
CA SER A 15 -13.69 -35.37 -50.01
C SER A 15 -13.29 -35.35 -48.56
N ALA A 16 -12.28 -34.54 -48.20
CA ALA A 16 -11.90 -34.26 -46.81
C ALA A 16 -12.87 -33.25 -46.18
N PRO A 17 -13.36 -33.48 -44.94
CA PRO A 17 -14.12 -32.45 -44.22
C PRO A 17 -13.19 -31.31 -43.79
N ALA A 18 -13.56 -30.08 -44.09
CA ALA A 18 -12.92 -28.89 -43.59
C ALA A 18 -13.14 -28.77 -42.07
N LEU A 19 -12.09 -28.97 -41.28
CA LEU A 19 -12.07 -28.66 -39.86
C LEU A 19 -12.16 -27.13 -39.74
N GLY A 20 -13.31 -26.63 -39.33
CA GLY A 20 -13.54 -25.24 -38.97
C GLY A 20 -12.63 -24.89 -37.82
N GLN A 21 -11.64 -24.03 -38.07
CA GLN A 21 -10.77 -23.42 -37.06
C GLN A 21 -11.61 -22.43 -36.27
N ALA A 22 -11.97 -22.79 -35.04
CA ALA A 22 -12.59 -21.86 -34.11
C ALA A 22 -11.58 -20.73 -33.81
N ALA A 23 -11.94 -19.49 -34.12
CA ALA A 23 -11.17 -18.32 -33.76
C ALA A 23 -11.05 -18.26 -32.23
N PRO A 24 -9.86 -17.90 -31.68
CA PRO A 24 -9.71 -17.75 -30.24
C PRO A 24 -10.66 -16.64 -29.77
N ALA A 25 -11.54 -16.99 -28.81
CA ALA A 25 -12.39 -16.01 -28.14
C ALA A 25 -11.47 -14.99 -27.44
N THR A 26 -11.46 -13.77 -27.94
CA THR A 26 -10.85 -12.63 -27.23
C THR A 26 -11.62 -12.45 -25.94
N SER A 27 -11.04 -12.88 -24.81
CA SER A 27 -11.57 -12.59 -23.49
C SER A 27 -11.54 -11.08 -23.33
N ALA A 28 -12.70 -10.43 -23.40
CA ALA A 28 -12.86 -9.03 -23.05
C ALA A 28 -12.44 -8.88 -21.59
N GLN A 29 -11.26 -8.32 -21.37
CA GLN A 29 -10.76 -7.96 -20.05
C GLN A 29 -11.69 -6.88 -19.53
N ALA A 30 -12.38 -7.14 -18.41
CA ALA A 30 -13.22 -6.13 -17.76
C ALA A 30 -12.36 -4.88 -17.50
N PRO A 31 -12.89 -3.66 -17.71
CA PRO A 31 -12.14 -2.45 -17.45
C PRO A 31 -11.66 -2.49 -15.99
N ALA A 32 -10.34 -2.38 -15.77
CA ALA A 32 -9.77 -2.27 -14.44
C ALA A 32 -10.43 -1.04 -13.78
N THR A 33 -11.12 -1.25 -12.67
CA THR A 33 -11.73 -0.17 -11.90
C THR A 33 -10.60 0.76 -11.47
N GLN A 34 -10.65 2.02 -11.94
CA GLN A 34 -9.65 3.02 -11.55
C GLN A 34 -9.74 3.23 -10.03
N ALA A 35 -8.59 3.19 -9.33
CA ALA A 35 -8.57 3.37 -7.89
C ALA A 35 -9.12 4.75 -7.51
N GLU A 36 -10.05 4.80 -6.56
CA GLU A 36 -10.53 6.04 -5.95
C GLU A 36 -9.49 6.52 -4.94
N LEU A 37 -8.70 7.52 -5.35
CA LEU A 37 -7.66 8.10 -4.52
C LEU A 37 -8.16 9.39 -3.86
N VAL A 38 -7.95 9.51 -2.55
CA VAL A 38 -8.31 10.69 -1.77
C VAL A 38 -7.03 11.42 -1.35
N PRO A 39 -6.70 12.58 -1.95
CA PRO A 39 -5.51 13.31 -1.58
C PRO A 39 -5.70 14.02 -0.22
N ILE A 40 -4.68 13.92 0.63
CA ILE A 40 -4.55 14.64 1.90
C ILE A 40 -3.20 15.33 2.00
N ALA A 41 -3.15 16.42 2.75
CA ALA A 41 -1.92 17.10 3.12
C ALA A 41 -1.62 16.87 4.60
N ILE A 42 -0.37 16.49 4.91
CA ILE A 42 0.18 16.47 6.26
C ILE A 42 1.15 17.64 6.35
N GLU A 43 0.73 18.73 7.01
CA GLU A 43 1.58 19.88 7.27
C GLU A 43 2.43 19.60 8.50
N THR A 44 3.75 19.66 8.35
CA THR A 44 4.68 19.42 9.46
C THR A 44 5.56 20.66 9.73
N SER A 45 6.26 20.68 10.85
CA SER A 45 7.24 21.71 11.14
C SER A 45 8.47 21.71 10.20
N LEU A 46 8.63 20.65 9.39
CA LEU A 46 9.72 20.53 8.40
C LEU A 46 9.23 20.64 6.95
N GLY A 47 7.92 20.80 6.72
CA GLY A 47 7.35 20.94 5.39
C GLY A 47 6.10 20.08 5.19
N ARG A 48 5.60 20.12 3.96
CA ARG A 48 4.35 19.48 3.55
C ARG A 48 4.60 18.14 2.89
N ILE A 49 3.76 17.15 3.22
CA ILE A 49 3.71 15.83 2.59
C ILE A 49 2.31 15.66 2.02
N ILE A 50 2.18 15.33 0.73
CA ILE A 50 0.91 14.98 0.10
C ILE A 50 0.84 13.46 -0.05
N VAL A 51 -0.26 12.88 0.38
CA VAL A 51 -0.53 11.45 0.35
C VAL A 51 -1.83 11.20 -0.39
N ALA A 52 -1.83 10.29 -1.34
CA ALA A 52 -3.03 9.76 -1.99
C ALA A 52 -3.48 8.49 -1.25
N LEU A 53 -4.61 8.55 -0.56
CA LEU A 53 -5.19 7.42 0.17
C LEU A 53 -6.02 6.56 -0.79
N ASP A 54 -5.82 5.26 -0.79
CA ASP A 54 -6.49 4.31 -1.69
C ASP A 54 -7.76 3.74 -1.04
N LYS A 55 -8.89 4.35 -1.36
CA LYS A 55 -10.21 3.94 -0.86
C LYS A 55 -10.73 2.68 -1.55
N THR A 56 -10.22 2.35 -2.72
CA THR A 56 -10.67 1.16 -3.48
C THR A 56 -10.08 -0.12 -2.89
N HIS A 57 -8.78 -0.15 -2.61
CA HIS A 57 -8.09 -1.35 -2.17
C HIS A 57 -8.05 -1.50 -0.64
N ALA A 58 -8.03 -0.38 0.10
CA ALA A 58 -8.03 -0.38 1.57
C ALA A 58 -9.15 0.52 2.14
N PRO A 59 -10.44 0.18 1.89
CA PRO A 59 -11.56 1.03 2.24
C PRO A 59 -11.74 1.24 3.74
N VAL A 60 -11.54 0.22 4.56
CA VAL A 60 -11.70 0.30 6.02
C VAL A 60 -10.61 1.17 6.63
N THR A 61 -9.37 0.94 6.24
CA THR A 61 -8.20 1.68 6.73
C THR A 61 -8.25 3.14 6.29
N THR A 62 -8.56 3.38 5.01
CA THR A 62 -8.74 4.74 4.47
C THR A 62 -9.87 5.50 5.17
N ALA A 63 -11.03 4.87 5.36
CA ALA A 63 -12.16 5.51 6.05
C ALA A 63 -11.80 5.87 7.50
N ASN A 64 -11.12 4.98 8.22
CA ASN A 64 -10.63 5.26 9.57
C ASN A 64 -9.68 6.46 9.61
N PHE A 65 -8.67 6.47 8.74
CA PHE A 65 -7.71 7.57 8.70
C PHE A 65 -8.38 8.91 8.36
N LEU A 66 -9.28 8.92 7.36
CA LEU A 66 -10.05 10.10 7.00
C LEU A 66 -10.96 10.59 8.15
N HIS A 67 -11.50 9.69 8.97
CA HIS A 67 -12.27 10.08 10.15
C HIS A 67 -11.43 10.88 11.16
N TYR A 68 -10.17 10.51 11.37
CA TYR A 68 -9.24 11.31 12.18
C TYR A 68 -8.90 12.65 11.53
N VAL A 69 -8.74 12.69 10.20
CA VAL A 69 -8.48 13.92 9.42
C VAL A 69 -9.67 14.88 9.54
N ASP A 70 -10.87 14.42 9.21
CA ASP A 70 -12.10 15.22 9.17
C ASP A 70 -12.50 15.75 10.56
N THR A 71 -12.09 15.08 11.62
CA THR A 71 -12.34 15.50 13.02
C THR A 71 -11.13 16.21 13.66
N HIS A 72 -10.11 16.57 12.86
CA HIS A 72 -8.93 17.33 13.28
C HIS A 72 -8.15 16.70 14.44
N ARG A 73 -8.21 15.36 14.59
CA ARG A 73 -7.55 14.68 15.72
C ARG A 73 -6.06 14.52 15.55
N PHE A 74 -5.55 14.59 14.32
CA PHE A 74 -4.12 14.59 14.03
C PHE A 74 -3.46 15.97 14.24
N ASP A 75 -4.24 17.05 14.29
CA ASP A 75 -3.71 18.39 14.45
C ASP A 75 -2.98 18.54 15.81
N GLY A 76 -1.76 19.05 15.74
CA GLY A 76 -0.89 19.19 16.90
C GLY A 76 -0.25 17.91 17.42
N GLN A 77 -0.45 16.75 16.76
CA GLN A 77 0.24 15.50 17.05
C GLN A 77 1.68 15.52 16.52
N ASN A 78 2.39 14.39 16.58
CA ASN A 78 3.80 14.35 16.19
C ASN A 78 4.12 13.11 15.37
N PHE A 79 5.14 13.22 14.49
CA PHE A 79 6.00 12.11 14.20
C PHE A 79 6.94 11.93 15.38
N TYR A 80 6.88 10.76 16.00
CA TYR A 80 7.58 10.48 17.25
C TYR A 80 8.69 9.45 17.13
N ARG A 81 8.75 8.72 16.01
CA ARG A 81 9.70 7.64 15.78
C ARG A 81 10.28 7.70 14.38
N ALA A 82 11.58 7.44 14.27
CA ALA A 82 12.31 7.19 13.05
C ALA A 82 13.04 5.86 13.18
N MET A 83 12.70 4.88 12.33
CA MET A 83 13.33 3.57 12.30
C MET A 83 14.18 3.44 11.06
N HIS A 84 15.48 3.21 11.21
CA HIS A 84 16.40 2.98 10.12
C HIS A 84 16.48 1.49 9.76
N VAL A 85 16.46 1.18 8.45
CA VAL A 85 16.67 -0.15 7.88
C VAL A 85 17.62 0.02 6.69
N GLY A 86 18.87 -0.44 6.83
CA GLY A 86 19.90 -0.13 5.83
C GLY A 86 20.07 1.36 5.65
N ASP A 87 20.09 1.82 4.39
CA ASP A 87 20.18 3.24 4.02
C ASP A 87 18.83 3.98 4.00
N GLY A 88 17.75 3.30 4.38
CA GLY A 88 16.39 3.82 4.40
C GLY A 88 15.69 3.62 5.74
N GLY A 89 14.37 3.37 5.68
CA GLY A 89 13.58 3.14 6.88
C GLY A 89 12.18 3.72 6.79
N LEU A 90 11.62 4.06 7.95
CA LEU A 90 10.28 4.64 8.07
C LEU A 90 10.21 5.71 9.15
N ILE A 91 9.23 6.60 9.02
CA ILE A 91 8.84 7.54 10.07
C ILE A 91 7.44 7.17 10.57
N GLN A 92 7.22 7.23 11.87
CA GLN A 92 5.94 6.87 12.49
C GLN A 92 5.38 8.03 13.31
N GLY A 93 4.09 8.29 13.11
CA GLY A 93 3.33 9.31 13.80
C GLY A 93 1.96 8.80 14.24
N GLY A 94 1.23 9.64 14.98
CA GLY A 94 -0.10 9.31 15.45
C GLY A 94 -0.42 9.96 16.80
N ILE A 95 -1.45 9.46 17.47
CA ILE A 95 -1.96 10.00 18.72
C ILE A 95 -1.45 9.18 19.90
N THR A 96 -0.40 9.66 20.58
CA THR A 96 0.23 8.93 21.69
C THR A 96 -0.09 9.54 23.06
N THR A 97 -0.63 10.76 23.11
CA THR A 97 -0.73 11.54 24.36
C THR A 97 -2.12 11.62 24.96
N ASP A 98 -3.18 11.31 24.20
CA ASP A 98 -4.56 11.43 24.69
C ASP A 98 -5.44 10.28 24.16
N ALA A 99 -5.64 9.27 25.01
CA ALA A 99 -6.47 8.12 24.67
C ALA A 99 -7.94 8.47 24.34
N ARG A 100 -8.45 9.62 24.81
CA ARG A 100 -9.82 10.10 24.49
C ARG A 100 -9.98 10.51 23.03
N LYS A 101 -8.87 10.77 22.34
CA LYS A 101 -8.85 11.07 20.91
C LYS A 101 -8.85 9.81 20.04
N LEU A 102 -8.69 8.63 20.62
CA LEU A 102 -8.66 7.37 19.86
C LEU A 102 -10.07 6.87 19.60
N TYR A 103 -10.29 6.42 18.35
CA TYR A 103 -11.47 5.63 17.98
C TYR A 103 -11.27 4.16 18.30
N ALA A 104 -12.32 3.36 18.14
CA ALA A 104 -12.24 1.91 18.25
C ALA A 104 -11.24 1.35 17.23
N PRO A 105 -10.60 0.21 17.54
CA PRO A 105 -9.72 -0.44 16.56
C PRO A 105 -10.51 -0.94 15.35
N ILE A 106 -9.85 -1.04 14.21
CA ILE A 106 -10.44 -1.42 12.93
C ILE A 106 -10.02 -2.83 12.50
N ALA A 107 -10.82 -3.41 11.60
CA ALA A 107 -10.45 -4.65 10.91
C ALA A 107 -9.14 -4.43 10.11
N HIS A 108 -8.33 -5.48 10.04
CA HIS A 108 -7.08 -5.46 9.32
C HIS A 108 -7.30 -5.76 7.83
N GLU A 109 -6.65 -5.00 6.97
CA GLU A 109 -6.64 -5.18 5.51
C GLU A 109 -5.20 -5.52 5.08
N PRO A 110 -4.80 -6.81 5.12
CA PRO A 110 -3.43 -7.21 4.84
C PRO A 110 -3.05 -6.99 3.38
N THR A 111 -1.75 -6.79 3.10
CA THR A 111 -1.22 -6.60 1.76
C THR A 111 -1.55 -7.76 0.81
N SER A 112 -1.68 -8.98 1.33
CA SER A 112 -2.13 -10.17 0.57
C SER A 112 -3.58 -10.08 0.07
N GLN A 113 -4.41 -9.25 0.70
CA GLN A 113 -5.80 -9.00 0.30
C GLN A 113 -5.90 -7.76 -0.60
N THR A 114 -5.19 -6.70 -0.26
CA THR A 114 -5.30 -5.40 -0.95
C THR A 114 -4.45 -5.32 -2.21
N GLY A 115 -3.38 -6.11 -2.30
CA GLY A 115 -2.37 -6.00 -3.38
C GLY A 115 -1.49 -4.76 -3.26
N LEU A 116 -1.63 -3.96 -2.20
CA LEU A 116 -0.75 -2.85 -1.89
C LEU A 116 0.46 -3.36 -1.10
N HIS A 117 1.65 -2.77 -1.31
CA HIS A 117 2.88 -3.25 -0.70
C HIS A 117 3.61 -2.16 0.09
N ASN A 118 4.40 -2.58 1.10
CA ASN A 118 5.23 -1.71 1.92
C ASN A 118 6.52 -1.30 1.18
N VAL A 119 6.35 -0.49 0.14
CA VAL A 119 7.43 0.08 -0.69
C VAL A 119 7.69 1.54 -0.34
N ALA A 120 8.77 2.12 -0.87
CA ALA A 120 9.08 3.53 -0.69
C ALA A 120 7.90 4.44 -1.02
N GLY A 121 7.56 5.34 -0.12
CA GLY A 121 6.42 6.24 -0.22
C GLY A 121 5.09 5.64 0.27
N ALA A 122 4.99 4.35 0.54
CA ALA A 122 3.76 3.79 1.11
C ALA A 122 3.45 4.38 2.49
N ILE A 123 2.15 4.60 2.76
CA ILE A 123 1.64 4.89 4.10
C ILE A 123 0.88 3.67 4.62
N SER A 124 1.20 3.25 5.84
CA SER A 124 0.67 2.02 6.45
C SER A 124 0.22 2.27 7.88
N MET A 125 -0.79 1.50 8.34
CA MET A 125 -1.25 1.56 9.73
C MET A 125 -0.35 0.76 10.65
N ALA A 126 0.13 1.40 11.71
CA ALA A 126 0.80 0.70 12.79
C ALA A 126 -0.23 -0.06 13.65
N ASN A 127 0.14 -1.27 14.07
CA ASN A 127 -0.68 -2.13 14.90
C ASN A 127 0.18 -2.94 15.89
N ALA A 128 -0.46 -3.52 16.90
CA ALA A 128 0.13 -4.48 17.83
C ALA A 128 -0.37 -5.92 17.55
N GLY A 129 -0.83 -6.16 16.33
CA GLY A 129 -1.43 -7.37 15.83
C GLY A 129 -2.67 -7.05 14.99
N ALA A 130 -3.12 -8.00 14.16
CA ALA A 130 -4.29 -7.81 13.29
C ALA A 130 -5.53 -7.36 14.10
N GLY A 131 -6.24 -6.35 13.60
CA GLY A 131 -7.45 -5.82 14.25
C GLY A 131 -7.19 -4.89 15.44
N THR A 132 -5.95 -4.45 15.68
CA THR A 132 -5.63 -3.52 16.78
C THR A 132 -5.30 -2.10 16.32
N ALA A 133 -5.22 -1.86 15.02
CA ALA A 133 -4.89 -0.56 14.44
C ALA A 133 -5.93 0.51 14.81
N ARG A 134 -5.47 1.72 15.13
CA ARG A 134 -6.32 2.87 15.50
C ARG A 134 -5.91 4.14 14.76
N SER A 135 -4.94 4.90 15.32
CA SER A 135 -4.49 6.20 14.83
C SER A 135 -3.06 6.21 14.32
N ASP A 136 -2.23 5.30 14.82
CA ASP A 136 -0.81 5.32 14.53
C ASP A 136 -0.54 4.82 13.11
N PHE A 137 0.29 5.55 12.39
CA PHE A 137 0.64 5.26 11.00
C PHE A 137 2.13 5.49 10.78
N PHE A 138 2.65 4.91 9.72
CA PHE A 138 4.02 5.18 9.30
C PHE A 138 4.11 5.39 7.78
N ILE A 139 5.14 6.13 7.37
CA ILE A 139 5.47 6.39 5.97
C ILE A 139 6.86 5.82 5.71
N LEU A 140 6.99 5.04 4.65
CA LEU A 140 8.23 4.39 4.27
C LEU A 140 9.11 5.30 3.42
N ALA A 141 10.38 5.42 3.79
CA ALA A 141 11.39 6.11 3.01
C ALA A 141 12.13 5.19 2.03
N SER A 142 12.01 3.87 2.21
CA SER A 142 12.56 2.80 1.36
C SER A 142 11.62 1.60 1.35
N ASP A 143 11.85 0.66 0.44
CA ASP A 143 11.13 -0.62 0.42
C ASP A 143 11.48 -1.44 1.67
N ILE A 144 10.44 -1.96 2.34
CA ILE A 144 10.59 -2.88 3.49
C ILE A 144 9.59 -4.03 3.32
N PRO A 145 9.85 -4.96 2.40
CA PRO A 145 8.90 -6.06 2.11
C PRO A 145 8.68 -7.00 3.30
N ALA A 146 9.54 -6.97 4.31
CA ALA A 146 9.33 -7.69 5.56
C ALA A 146 8.12 -7.21 6.38
N LEU A 147 7.53 -6.05 6.02
CA LEU A 147 6.31 -5.53 6.63
C LEU A 147 5.04 -5.98 5.88
N ASP A 148 5.17 -6.65 4.75
CA ASP A 148 4.04 -7.22 4.02
C ASP A 148 3.53 -8.50 4.69
N ALA A 149 2.26 -8.83 4.40
CA ALA A 149 1.65 -10.04 4.89
C ALA A 149 2.34 -11.29 4.33
N THR A 150 2.52 -12.29 5.18
CA THR A 150 3.02 -13.62 4.84
C THR A 150 2.00 -14.69 5.24
N ALA A 151 2.31 -15.95 5.02
CA ALA A 151 1.45 -17.05 5.46
C ALA A 151 1.25 -17.12 6.98
N THR A 152 2.19 -16.58 7.76
CA THR A 152 2.21 -16.65 9.23
C THR A 152 2.16 -15.31 9.93
N ASP A 153 2.35 -14.21 9.21
CA ASP A 153 2.32 -12.85 9.74
C ASP A 153 1.35 -12.00 8.91
N PRO A 154 0.32 -11.39 9.52
CA PRO A 154 -0.62 -10.51 8.80
C PRO A 154 0.02 -9.21 8.30
N GLY A 155 1.22 -8.86 8.75
CA GLY A 155 1.93 -7.65 8.34
C GLY A 155 1.21 -6.36 8.72
N PHE A 156 1.45 -5.32 7.92
CA PHE A 156 0.86 -3.99 8.12
C PHE A 156 0.01 -3.58 6.92
N ALA A 157 -1.14 -2.96 7.19
CA ALA A 157 -2.09 -2.54 6.18
C ALA A 157 -1.60 -1.27 5.47
N VAL A 158 -1.20 -1.40 4.21
CA VAL A 158 -0.94 -0.26 3.32
C VAL A 158 -2.26 0.31 2.85
N PHE A 159 -2.41 1.63 2.87
CA PHE A 159 -3.66 2.29 2.49
C PHE A 159 -3.48 3.55 1.64
N GLY A 160 -2.28 3.79 1.10
CA GLY A 160 -1.99 4.91 0.22
C GLY A 160 -0.50 5.08 -0.03
N HIS A 161 -0.17 6.18 -0.71
CA HIS A 161 1.22 6.50 -1.03
C HIS A 161 1.45 8.01 -1.08
N VAL A 162 2.68 8.43 -0.81
CA VAL A 162 3.14 9.82 -0.92
C VAL A 162 3.26 10.19 -2.39
N THR A 163 2.59 11.26 -2.78
CA THR A 163 2.69 11.84 -4.14
C THR A 163 3.65 13.01 -4.19
N GLU A 164 3.78 13.76 -3.09
CA GLU A 164 4.70 14.90 -2.97
C GLU A 164 5.30 14.95 -1.57
N GLY A 165 6.51 15.49 -1.42
CA GLY A 165 7.12 15.71 -0.12
C GLY A 165 7.97 14.54 0.40
N MET A 166 8.40 13.57 -0.42
CA MET A 166 9.34 12.53 -0.01
C MET A 166 10.66 13.07 0.55
N GLY A 167 11.08 14.28 0.14
CA GLY A 167 12.21 14.98 0.75
C GLY A 167 11.99 15.29 2.22
N VAL A 168 10.76 15.68 2.60
CA VAL A 168 10.38 15.92 4.00
C VAL A 168 10.37 14.63 4.80
N VAL A 169 9.86 13.52 4.23
CA VAL A 169 9.89 12.18 4.86
C VAL A 169 11.33 11.79 5.19
N LYS A 170 12.25 11.92 4.22
CA LYS A 170 13.67 11.62 4.42
C LYS A 170 14.34 12.55 5.43
N GLN A 171 13.96 13.84 5.47
CA GLN A 171 14.45 14.80 6.46
C GLN A 171 13.99 14.43 7.88
N ILE A 172 12.74 14.00 8.05
CA ILE A 172 12.24 13.52 9.34
C ILE A 172 12.97 12.25 9.74
N LEU A 173 13.18 11.31 8.82
CA LEU A 173 13.92 10.08 9.10
C LEU A 173 15.35 10.35 9.56
N ALA A 174 16.01 11.36 8.98
CA ALA A 174 17.38 11.78 9.33
C ALA A 174 17.46 12.66 10.61
N SER A 175 16.31 12.99 11.22
CA SER A 175 16.27 13.81 12.42
C SER A 175 16.84 13.05 13.64
N PRO A 176 17.40 13.76 14.65
CA PRO A 176 17.99 13.12 15.81
C PRO A 176 17.01 12.22 16.57
N VAL A 177 17.51 11.07 17.02
CA VAL A 177 16.78 10.13 17.88
C VAL A 177 17.46 10.05 19.25
N SER A 178 16.66 9.84 20.30
CA SER A 178 17.17 9.63 21.65
C SER A 178 17.77 8.23 21.78
N PRO A 179 19.01 8.08 22.25
CA PRO A 179 19.64 6.76 22.39
C PRO A 179 19.02 5.92 23.50
N THR A 180 18.27 6.54 24.41
CA THR A 180 17.74 5.87 25.61
C THR A 180 16.22 5.73 25.65
N LYS A 181 15.47 6.57 24.92
CA LYS A 181 13.99 6.51 24.86
C LYS A 181 13.50 5.36 23.99
N GLY A 182 12.26 4.94 24.25
CA GLY A 182 11.62 3.80 23.63
C GLY A 182 11.81 2.52 24.44
N GLU A 183 10.93 1.54 24.19
CA GLU A 183 10.95 0.24 24.84
C GLU A 183 11.07 -0.88 23.79
N GLY A 184 11.64 -2.01 24.19
CA GLY A 184 11.80 -3.17 23.33
C GLY A 184 12.48 -2.82 22.00
N ALA A 185 11.89 -3.21 20.89
CA ALA A 185 12.40 -2.95 19.53
C ALA A 185 12.40 -1.47 19.14
N MET A 186 11.71 -0.59 19.86
CA MET A 186 11.66 0.86 19.59
C MET A 186 12.74 1.66 20.34
N LYS A 187 13.52 1.02 21.20
CA LYS A 187 14.59 1.71 21.94
C LYS A 187 15.63 2.30 20.99
N GLY A 188 15.95 3.58 21.18
CA GLY A 188 16.90 4.28 20.32
C GLY A 188 16.32 4.78 18.98
N GLN A 189 14.98 4.69 18.80
CA GLN A 189 14.30 5.12 17.59
C GLN A 189 13.34 6.29 17.80
N MET A 190 13.25 6.80 19.04
CA MET A 190 12.32 7.89 19.36
C MET A 190 12.94 9.24 18.98
N LEU A 191 12.24 9.99 18.12
CA LEU A 191 12.68 11.32 17.69
C LEU A 191 12.82 12.29 18.88
N GLU A 192 13.91 13.03 18.94
CA GLU A 192 14.17 14.02 19.96
C GLU A 192 14.95 15.23 19.38
N PRO A 193 14.27 16.38 19.13
CA PRO A 193 12.84 16.64 19.38
C PRO A 193 11.93 15.88 18.40
N GLN A 194 10.68 15.61 18.83
CA GLN A 194 9.65 15.09 17.95
C GLN A 194 9.27 16.13 16.88
N ILE A 195 8.90 15.67 15.69
CA ILE A 195 8.52 16.55 14.58
C ILE A 195 7.01 16.77 14.61
N LYS A 196 6.60 18.03 14.72
CA LYS A 196 5.20 18.39 14.90
C LYS A 196 4.42 18.23 13.60
N ILE A 197 3.25 17.56 13.69
CA ILE A 197 2.19 17.60 12.71
C ILE A 197 1.33 18.81 13.06
N LEU A 198 1.39 19.85 12.22
CA LEU A 198 0.69 21.11 12.46
C LEU A 198 -0.80 20.93 12.15
N LYS A 199 -1.10 20.27 11.02
CA LYS A 199 -2.44 20.05 10.52
C LYS A 199 -2.46 18.87 9.56
N VAL A 200 -3.56 18.14 9.51
CA VAL A 200 -3.84 17.16 8.45
C VAL A 200 -5.21 17.46 7.85
N GLU A 201 -5.28 17.66 6.53
CA GLU A 201 -6.51 18.01 5.86
C GLU A 201 -6.62 17.37 4.48
N ARG A 202 -7.87 17.25 3.98
CA ARG A 202 -8.11 16.87 2.59
C ARG A 202 -7.62 17.99 1.66
N VAL A 203 -7.02 17.60 0.55
CA VAL A 203 -6.68 18.52 -0.53
C VAL A 203 -7.77 18.40 -1.58
N ASN A 204 -8.43 19.52 -1.90
CA ASN A 204 -9.32 19.56 -3.03
C ASN A 204 -8.50 19.47 -4.32
N PRO A 205 -8.91 18.63 -5.29
CA PRO A 205 -8.24 18.51 -6.57
C PRO A 205 -8.29 19.80 -7.38
#